data_327411e121bf5a784905ef8d2ebab970
#
_entry.id   327411e121bf5a784905ef8d2ebab970
#
_cell.length_a   1.000
_cell.length_b   1.000
_cell.length_c   1.000
_cell.angle_alpha   90.00
_cell.angle_beta   90.00
_cell.angle_gamma   90.00
#
_symmetry.space_group_name_H-M   'P 1'
#
loop_
_entity.id
_entity.type
_entity.pdbx_description
1 polymer ?
#
loop_
_entity_poly.entity_id
_entity_poly.type
_entity_poly.pdbx_seq_one_letter_code
_entity_poly.pdbx_strand_id
1 'polypeptide(L)'
;MDEELLKKAMNYIERNMDNSDYNVDSFVSDMSIGRTLLYQKINDITGMSIKEVIMDVRLKRSAQLLRESDLTISEISVLTGFANPKYFSICFKRHFELTPSEFKKKS
;
A
#
# COMPACT_ATOMS: atom_id res chain seq x y z
N MET A 1 -21.50 -6.06 -5.87
CA MET A 1 -20.85 -6.98 -4.92
C MET A 1 -19.36 -6.83 -4.90
N ASP A 2 -18.70 -6.91 -6.03
CA ASP A 2 -17.23 -6.74 -6.11
C ASP A 2 -16.79 -5.33 -5.79
N GLU A 3 -17.57 -4.33 -6.17
CA GLU A 3 -17.29 -2.93 -5.85
C GLU A 3 -17.31 -2.69 -4.34
N GLU A 4 -18.28 -3.28 -3.65
CA GLU A 4 -18.40 -3.15 -2.20
C GLU A 4 -17.24 -3.84 -1.48
N LEU A 5 -16.85 -5.01 -1.97
CA LEU A 5 -15.72 -5.75 -1.40
C LEU A 5 -14.42 -4.95 -1.57
N LEU A 6 -14.19 -4.42 -2.75
CA LEU A 6 -12.99 -3.63 -3.02
C LEU A 6 -12.98 -2.35 -2.18
N LYS A 7 -14.10 -1.67 -2.07
CA LYS A 7 -14.23 -0.46 -1.26
C LYS A 7 -13.92 -0.74 0.21
N LYS A 8 -14.45 -1.84 0.75
CA LYS A 8 -14.18 -2.27 2.11
C LYS A 8 -12.71 -2.60 2.31
N ALA A 9 -12.11 -3.30 1.33
CA ALA A 9 -10.69 -3.64 1.35
C ALA A 9 -9.82 -2.40 1.41
N MET A 10 -10.08 -1.43 0.53
CA MET A 10 -9.32 -0.18 0.50
C MET A 10 -9.48 0.61 1.79
N ASN A 11 -10.67 0.63 2.38
CA ASN A 11 -10.92 1.27 3.66
C ASN A 11 -10.04 0.71 4.78
N TYR A 12 -9.97 -0.61 4.89
CA TYR A 12 -9.13 -1.25 5.92
C TYR A 12 -7.65 -0.96 5.72
N ILE A 13 -7.19 -1.00 4.47
CA ILE A 13 -5.79 -0.71 4.16
C ILE A 13 -5.47 0.76 4.51
N GLU A 14 -6.34 1.68 4.13
CA GLU A 14 -6.13 3.10 4.39
C GLU A 14 -6.15 3.45 5.88
N ARG A 15 -7.02 2.82 6.66
CA ARG A 15 -7.06 3.02 8.11
C ARG A 15 -5.78 2.59 8.80
N ASN A 16 -5.09 1.62 8.22
CA ASN A 16 -3.88 1.05 8.81
C ASN A 16 -2.62 1.45 8.02
N MET A 17 -2.73 2.51 7.25
CA MET A 17 -1.65 2.95 6.34
C MET A 17 -0.33 3.14 7.06
N ASP A 18 -0.35 3.75 8.25
CA ASP A 18 0.85 4.07 9.01
C ASP A 18 1.31 2.94 9.95
N ASN A 19 0.61 1.81 9.94
CA ASN A 19 0.97 0.67 10.78
C ASN A 19 1.82 -0.32 9.99
N SER A 20 3.14 -0.32 10.23
CA SER A 20 4.06 -1.20 9.54
C SER A 20 3.84 -2.68 9.84
N ASP A 21 3.13 -2.99 10.93
CA ASP A 21 2.80 -4.37 11.31
C ASP A 21 1.52 -4.88 10.65
N TYR A 22 0.78 -4.01 9.97
CA TYR A 22 -0.42 -4.42 9.26
C TYR A 22 -0.04 -5.26 8.05
N ASN A 23 -0.48 -6.50 8.04
CA ASN A 23 -0.06 -7.48 7.03
C ASN A 23 -1.27 -8.22 6.44
N VAL A 24 -0.99 -9.22 5.61
CA VAL A 24 -2.04 -10.01 4.96
C VAL A 24 -2.96 -10.67 5.99
N ASP A 25 -2.39 -11.22 7.08
CA ASP A 25 -3.21 -11.88 8.11
C ASP A 25 -4.14 -10.89 8.80
N SER A 26 -3.65 -9.69 9.10
CA SER A 26 -4.46 -8.62 9.68
C SER A 26 -5.61 -8.25 8.76
N PHE A 27 -5.32 -8.09 7.49
CA PHE A 27 -6.29 -7.73 6.47
C PHE A 27 -7.36 -8.82 6.31
N VAL A 28 -6.94 -10.08 6.23
CA VAL A 28 -7.86 -11.22 6.11
C VAL A 28 -8.81 -11.27 7.31
N SER A 29 -8.27 -11.04 8.51
CA SER A 29 -9.06 -10.99 9.73
C SER A 29 -10.10 -9.87 9.68
N ASP A 30 -9.68 -8.67 9.26
CA ASP A 30 -10.57 -7.50 9.17
C ASP A 30 -11.71 -7.71 8.19
N MET A 31 -11.42 -8.34 7.05
CA MET A 31 -12.43 -8.53 6.01
C MET A 31 -13.53 -9.52 6.40
N SER A 32 -13.27 -10.39 7.36
CA SER A 32 -14.24 -11.38 7.87
C SER A 32 -14.80 -12.31 6.80
N ILE A 33 -14.01 -12.59 5.78
CA ILE A 33 -14.33 -13.53 4.71
C ILE A 33 -13.31 -14.66 4.79
N GLY A 34 -13.71 -15.90 4.44
CA GLY A 34 -12.76 -17.01 4.40
C GLY A 34 -11.54 -16.69 3.55
N ARG A 35 -10.37 -17.07 4.05
CA ARG A 35 -9.08 -16.73 3.43
C ARG A 35 -9.02 -17.10 1.95
N THR A 36 -9.40 -18.32 1.61
CA THR A 36 -9.34 -18.82 0.24
C THR A 36 -10.23 -18.01 -0.69
N LEU A 37 -11.45 -17.73 -0.25
CA LEU A 37 -12.40 -16.94 -1.05
C LEU A 37 -11.91 -15.51 -1.23
N LEU A 38 -11.35 -14.91 -0.18
CA LEU A 38 -10.83 -13.55 -0.23
C LEU A 38 -9.66 -13.45 -1.21
N TYR A 39 -8.72 -14.39 -1.16
CA TYR A 39 -7.58 -14.44 -2.08
C TYR A 39 -8.06 -14.51 -3.52
N GLN A 40 -9.02 -15.41 -3.78
CA GLN A 40 -9.56 -15.60 -5.12
C GLN A 40 -10.25 -14.32 -5.63
N LYS A 41 -11.08 -13.71 -4.81
CA LYS A 41 -11.83 -12.50 -5.21
C LYS A 41 -10.90 -11.31 -5.46
N ILE A 42 -9.93 -11.09 -4.59
CA ILE A 42 -8.97 -9.99 -4.77
C ILE A 42 -8.18 -10.20 -6.06
N ASN A 43 -7.72 -11.43 -6.31
CA ASN A 43 -6.98 -11.73 -7.54
C ASN A 43 -7.87 -11.54 -8.78
N ASP A 44 -9.14 -11.97 -8.73
CA ASP A 44 -10.07 -11.83 -9.85
C ASP A 44 -10.34 -10.35 -10.18
N ILE A 45 -10.47 -9.50 -9.15
CA ILE A 45 -10.78 -8.08 -9.34
C ILE A 45 -9.55 -7.27 -9.75
N THR A 46 -8.40 -7.54 -9.14
CA THR A 46 -7.22 -6.68 -9.27
C THR A 46 -6.10 -7.28 -10.13
N GLY A 47 -6.11 -8.59 -10.35
CA GLY A 47 -4.99 -9.28 -10.97
C GLY A 47 -3.78 -9.41 -10.07
N MET A 48 -3.90 -9.02 -8.79
CA MET A 48 -2.80 -8.98 -7.85
C MET A 48 -3.10 -9.86 -6.63
N SER A 49 -2.04 -10.27 -5.93
CA SER A 49 -2.18 -10.90 -4.63
C SER A 49 -2.57 -9.85 -3.59
N ILE A 50 -3.06 -10.29 -2.43
CA ILE A 50 -3.39 -9.37 -1.32
C ILE A 50 -2.16 -8.57 -0.91
N LYS A 51 -1.01 -9.24 -0.79
CA LYS A 51 0.25 -8.57 -0.44
C LYS A 51 0.60 -7.46 -1.44
N GLU A 52 0.44 -7.76 -2.72
CA GLU A 52 0.69 -6.78 -3.79
C GLU A 52 -0.28 -5.61 -3.74
N VAL A 53 -1.55 -5.86 -3.42
CA VAL A 53 -2.55 -4.80 -3.29
C VAL A 53 -2.17 -3.86 -2.14
N ILE A 54 -1.82 -4.40 -0.98
CA ILE A 54 -1.41 -3.59 0.17
C ILE A 54 -0.19 -2.74 -0.19
N MET A 55 0.81 -3.34 -0.82
CA MET A 55 2.02 -2.65 -1.25
C MET A 55 1.70 -1.55 -2.25
N ASP A 56 0.86 -1.84 -3.24
CA ASP A 56 0.46 -0.90 -4.27
C ASP A 56 -0.22 0.34 -3.66
N VAL A 57 -1.14 0.14 -2.73
CA VAL A 57 -1.84 1.24 -2.06
C VAL A 57 -0.84 2.12 -1.28
N ARG A 58 0.06 1.50 -0.53
CA ARG A 58 1.08 2.23 0.24
C ARG A 58 2.00 3.05 -0.65
N LEU A 59 2.45 2.47 -1.75
CA LEU A 59 3.35 3.17 -2.67
C LEU A 59 2.65 4.30 -3.41
N LYS A 60 1.40 4.12 -3.82
CA LYS A 60 0.62 5.18 -4.46
C LYS A 60 0.37 6.34 -3.50
N ARG A 61 0.08 6.05 -2.24
CA ARG A 61 -0.07 7.09 -1.23
C ARG A 61 1.24 7.84 -1.01
N SER A 62 2.35 7.13 -0.98
CA SER A 62 3.67 7.76 -0.82
C SER A 62 4.00 8.68 -2.00
N ALA A 63 3.66 8.26 -3.22
CA ALA A 63 3.86 9.08 -4.41
C ALA A 63 3.03 10.38 -4.32
N GLN A 64 1.80 10.28 -3.86
CA GLN A 64 0.95 11.46 -3.64
C GLN A 64 1.59 12.41 -2.63
N LEU A 65 2.07 11.90 -1.50
CA LEU A 65 2.72 12.73 -0.47
C LEU A 65 4.01 13.38 -0.96
N LEU A 66 4.77 12.67 -1.80
CA LEU A 66 5.98 13.24 -2.40
C LEU A 66 5.66 14.43 -3.31
N ARG A 67 4.54 14.38 -4.03
CA ARG A 67 4.11 15.46 -4.91
C ARG A 67 3.44 16.61 -4.18
N GLU A 68 2.65 16.31 -3.16
CA GLU A 68 1.70 17.27 -2.58
C GLU A 68 2.07 17.79 -1.19
N SER A 69 3.16 17.29 -0.60
CA SER A 69 3.55 17.73 0.74
C SER A 69 5.03 18.09 0.81
N ASP A 70 5.39 18.74 1.91
CA ASP A 70 6.79 19.09 2.22
C ASP A 70 7.43 18.09 3.17
N LEU A 71 6.78 16.96 3.40
CA LEU A 71 7.30 15.92 4.28
C LEU A 71 8.60 15.33 3.72
N THR A 72 9.48 14.92 4.62
CA THR A 72 10.72 14.25 4.22
C THR A 72 10.43 12.83 3.76
N ILE A 73 11.36 12.25 3.01
CA ILE A 73 11.25 10.86 2.56
C ILE A 73 11.11 9.91 3.76
N SER A 74 11.86 10.16 4.85
CA SER A 74 11.76 9.37 6.08
C SER A 74 10.37 9.46 6.69
N GLU A 75 9.80 10.66 6.78
CA GLU A 75 8.46 10.86 7.31
C GLU A 75 7.41 10.15 6.46
N ILE A 76 7.52 10.25 5.15
CA ILE A 76 6.61 9.58 4.22
C ILE A 76 6.69 8.06 4.36
N SER A 77 7.90 7.51 4.52
CA SER A 77 8.07 6.07 4.69
C SER A 77 7.33 5.56 5.93
N VAL A 78 7.41 6.29 7.03
CA VAL A 78 6.70 5.94 8.27
C VAL A 78 5.19 6.05 8.09
N LEU A 79 4.72 7.16 7.53
CA LEU A 79 3.28 7.42 7.33
C LEU A 79 2.63 6.41 6.39
N THR A 80 3.39 5.80 5.51
CA THR A 80 2.86 4.83 4.54
C THR A 80 3.18 3.38 4.92
N GLY A 81 3.62 3.16 6.16
CA GLY A 81 3.72 1.84 6.73
C GLY A 81 4.95 1.04 6.39
N PHE A 82 6.03 1.71 6.02
CA PHE A 82 7.31 1.02 5.77
C PHE A 82 8.14 1.00 7.04
N ALA A 83 8.79 -0.13 7.31
CA ALA A 83 9.56 -0.32 8.54
C ALA A 83 10.77 0.62 8.62
N ASN A 84 11.36 0.97 7.47
CA ASN A 84 12.49 1.89 7.42
C ASN A 84 12.60 2.54 6.04
N PRO A 85 13.27 3.71 5.96
CA PRO A 85 13.38 4.45 4.69
C PRO A 85 14.15 3.70 3.60
N LYS A 86 15.11 2.88 3.97
CA LYS A 86 15.89 2.11 3.00
C LYS A 86 15.01 1.09 2.26
N TYR A 87 14.22 0.34 3.02
CA TYR A 87 13.29 -0.62 2.45
C TYR A 87 12.25 0.09 1.58
N PHE A 88 11.73 1.21 2.07
CA PHE A 88 10.80 2.06 1.31
C PHE A 88 11.37 2.44 -0.05
N SER A 89 12.61 2.94 -0.07
CA SER A 89 13.25 3.37 -1.31
C SER A 89 13.41 2.22 -2.31
N ILE A 90 13.76 1.04 -1.82
CA ILE A 90 13.89 -0.16 -2.67
C ILE A 90 12.53 -0.52 -3.29
N CYS A 91 11.48 -0.56 -2.49
CA CYS A 91 10.14 -0.90 -2.96
C CYS A 91 9.61 0.16 -3.93
N PHE A 92 9.82 1.43 -3.61
CA PHE A 92 9.39 2.55 -4.45
C PHE A 92 10.05 2.49 -5.83
N LYS A 93 11.36 2.34 -5.86
CA LYS A 93 12.10 2.25 -7.13
C LYS A 93 11.67 1.05 -7.96
N ARG A 94 11.45 -0.10 -7.32
CA ARG A 94 10.99 -1.30 -8.02
C ARG A 94 9.62 -1.07 -8.68
N HIS A 95 8.75 -0.31 -8.02
CA HIS A 95 7.40 -0.08 -8.50
C HIS A 95 7.31 1.04 -9.54
N PHE A 96 8.02 2.15 -9.32
CA PHE A 96 7.93 3.34 -10.17
C PHE A 96 9.15 3.59 -11.05
N GLU A 97 10.18 2.76 -10.94
CA GLU A 97 11.43 2.86 -11.71
C GLU A 97 12.27 4.10 -11.38
N LEU A 98 11.87 4.87 -10.39
CA LEU A 98 12.57 6.04 -9.87
C LEU A 98 12.69 5.91 -8.36
N THR A 99 13.78 6.44 -7.79
CA THR A 99 13.88 6.57 -6.34
C THR A 99 12.88 7.64 -5.86
N PRO A 100 12.50 7.63 -4.58
CA PRO A 100 11.65 8.69 -4.05
C PRO A 100 12.22 10.09 -4.28
N SER A 101 13.53 10.26 -4.13
CA SER A 101 14.18 11.56 -4.38
C SER A 101 14.06 11.99 -5.83
N GLU A 102 14.30 11.07 -6.76
CA GLU A 102 14.16 11.35 -8.19
C GLU A 102 12.73 11.69 -8.57
N PHE A 103 11.78 10.95 -8.01
CA PHE A 103 10.36 11.17 -8.23
C PHE A 103 9.94 12.57 -7.76
N LYS A 104 10.37 12.97 -6.56
CA LYS A 104 10.07 14.28 -6.01
C LYS A 104 10.62 15.42 -6.88
N LYS A 105 11.83 15.26 -7.41
CA LYS A 105 12.45 16.25 -8.28
C LYS A 105 11.70 16.47 -9.60
N LYS A 106 11.05 15.42 -10.11
CA LYS A 106 10.30 15.49 -11.36
C LYS A 106 8.89 16.01 -11.20
N SER A 107 8.44 16.16 -9.98
CA SER A 107 7.06 16.56 -9.68
C SER A 107 6.87 18.07 -9.62
#